data_16941a82e83486b400f390fe02663366
#
_entry.id   16941a82e83486b400f390fe02663366
#
_cell.length_a   1.000
_cell.length_b   1.000
_cell.length_c   1.000
_cell.angle_alpha   90.00
_cell.angle_beta   90.00
_cell.angle_gamma   90.00
#
_symmetry.space_group_name_H-M   'P 1'
#
loop_
_entity.id
_entity.type
_entity.pdbx_description
1 polymer ?
#
loop_
_entity_poly.entity_id
_entity_poly.type
_entity_poly.pdbx_seq_one_letter_code
_entity_poly.pdbx_strand_id
1 'polypeptide(L)'
;VLLIYDGRCGFCKIWIDYGRKLTGDRVEYAPSQEVGGQYPQISKEDFSKAVQLVRPDGSIASGARAVFETLGWEKLYFAAPMEWAYRIVASHRDFFYFVTKWTFGTRIEPARFALTQWVFVRILAVIYAIAFGSLAVQITGLIGAHGILPVADYLKAVAESAGGMRFIYVPTVFWMSASDGALLGVCYAGIAIAALVLFGIFERVGLAILCVLYLSLSAAGQEFLSFQWDSLLIETGFLAIFLGNPRVVVWLFRWLLFRLMFLSGAVKLLSHDPTWRRLTALSFHYWTQPLPNRISWYMAQLPDWFHRMSTAFVLGVELAVPFLIFAPRRMRIFGAKWMLLLQVLIFLTGNYTFFNLLAMAMCVFLWEDRDFELWLNRRPPGKAIPKPVLAAVTGLVLTIGLGRMIETFSGEPVEPLHTIVKYTAPLEIVNSYGLFAMMTTQRPEIIVEGSMDGETWRAYSFRYKPGDLGRPPRWAAPHQPRLDWQMWFAALGNYRENPWFVNFALKLLEGSPEVRGLLEADPFGGKAPQYVRAELFDYSFTNGEERRKTGNWWKREARGLYLPAVGLKAVSRLDINALKNQ
;
A
#
# COMPACT_ATOMS: atom_id res chain seq x y z
N VAL A 1 -34.97 2.90 31.87
CA VAL A 1 -34.09 1.79 32.34
C VAL A 1 -32.99 2.39 33.18
N LEU A 2 -32.74 1.86 34.38
CA LEU A 2 -31.72 2.37 35.33
C LEU A 2 -30.62 1.34 35.52
N LEU A 3 -29.35 1.70 35.25
CA LEU A 3 -28.19 0.90 35.59
C LEU A 3 -27.55 1.38 36.90
N ILE A 4 -27.52 0.52 37.90
CA ILE A 4 -26.96 0.79 39.22
C ILE A 4 -25.55 0.19 39.27
N TYR A 5 -24.57 0.98 39.71
CA TYR A 5 -23.16 0.58 39.76
C TYR A 5 -22.49 0.95 41.08
N ASP A 6 -21.35 0.33 41.39
CA ASP A 6 -20.54 0.71 42.56
C ASP A 6 -19.81 2.03 42.28
N GLY A 7 -20.29 3.11 42.90
CA GLY A 7 -19.74 4.45 42.81
C GLY A 7 -18.36 4.64 43.49
N ARG A 8 -17.82 3.65 44.20
CA ARG A 8 -16.47 3.71 44.81
C ARG A 8 -15.43 3.07 43.89
N CYS A 9 -15.86 2.21 42.95
CA CYS A 9 -14.98 1.48 42.06
C CYS A 9 -14.45 2.37 40.90
N GLY A 10 -13.16 2.63 40.86
CA GLY A 10 -12.53 3.45 39.80
C GLY A 10 -12.64 2.81 38.42
N PHE A 11 -12.54 1.47 38.30
CA PHE A 11 -12.77 0.72 37.07
C PHE A 11 -14.19 0.94 36.55
N CYS A 12 -15.19 0.77 37.45
CA CYS A 12 -16.60 0.92 37.10
C CYS A 12 -16.89 2.34 36.56
N LYS A 13 -16.39 3.39 37.23
CA LYS A 13 -16.58 4.77 36.79
C LYS A 13 -16.15 5.01 35.34
N ILE A 14 -14.96 4.52 34.94
CA ILE A 14 -14.46 4.69 33.57
C ILE A 14 -15.43 4.06 32.56
N TRP A 15 -15.90 2.85 32.82
CA TRP A 15 -16.77 2.13 31.89
C TRP A 15 -18.21 2.65 31.91
N ILE A 16 -18.69 3.13 33.06
CA ILE A 16 -20.00 3.80 33.16
C ILE A 16 -20.00 5.15 32.40
N ASP A 17 -18.95 5.94 32.54
CA ASP A 17 -18.83 7.19 31.75
C ASP A 17 -18.79 6.93 30.25
N TYR A 18 -18.15 5.82 29.83
CA TYR A 18 -18.19 5.37 28.44
C TYR A 18 -19.61 4.90 28.03
N GLY A 19 -20.28 4.11 28.90
CA GLY A 19 -21.65 3.65 28.69
C GLY A 19 -22.63 4.82 28.51
N ARG A 20 -22.58 5.84 29.36
CA ARG A 20 -23.38 7.08 29.23
C ARG A 20 -23.24 7.73 27.86
N LYS A 21 -22.00 7.80 27.34
CA LYS A 21 -21.74 8.38 26.01
C LYS A 21 -22.30 7.53 24.85
N LEU A 22 -22.43 6.21 25.05
CA LEU A 22 -22.99 5.30 24.05
C LEU A 22 -24.51 5.25 24.04
N THR A 23 -25.12 5.30 25.25
CA THR A 23 -26.59 5.11 25.41
C THR A 23 -27.34 6.43 25.37
N GLY A 24 -26.67 7.57 25.66
CA GLY A 24 -27.34 8.88 25.80
C GLY A 24 -28.45 8.79 26.84
N ASP A 25 -29.59 9.41 26.57
CA ASP A 25 -30.74 9.52 27.47
C ASP A 25 -31.57 8.23 27.59
N ARG A 26 -31.21 7.15 26.86
CA ARG A 26 -31.95 5.87 26.88
C ARG A 26 -31.80 5.11 28.18
N VAL A 27 -30.69 5.34 28.91
CA VAL A 27 -30.34 4.64 30.15
C VAL A 27 -29.89 5.65 31.19
N GLU A 28 -30.50 5.61 32.34
CA GLU A 28 -30.08 6.33 33.52
C GLU A 28 -29.02 5.53 34.29
N TYR A 29 -28.04 6.21 34.86
CA TYR A 29 -26.94 5.60 35.61
C TYR A 29 -26.83 6.22 36.98
N ALA A 30 -26.96 5.42 38.03
CA ALA A 30 -26.85 5.88 39.39
C ALA A 30 -25.89 5.03 40.24
N PRO A 31 -25.10 5.65 41.16
CA PRO A 31 -24.29 4.87 42.10
C PRO A 31 -25.16 4.18 43.13
N SER A 32 -24.82 2.95 43.49
CA SER A 32 -25.57 2.17 44.51
C SER A 32 -25.60 2.83 45.87
N GLN A 33 -24.65 3.69 46.17
CA GLN A 33 -24.58 4.47 47.43
C GLN A 33 -25.71 5.52 47.55
N GLU A 34 -26.25 5.95 46.39
CA GLU A 34 -27.32 7.00 46.35
C GLU A 34 -28.71 6.37 46.27
N VAL A 35 -28.84 5.31 45.42
CA VAL A 35 -30.16 4.77 45.11
C VAL A 35 -30.42 3.36 45.69
N GLY A 36 -29.42 2.72 46.26
CA GLY A 36 -29.53 1.31 46.75
C GLY A 36 -30.62 1.09 47.80
N GLY A 37 -30.93 2.12 48.62
CA GLY A 37 -32.02 2.04 49.60
C GLY A 37 -33.43 1.94 48.99
N GLN A 38 -33.59 2.32 47.72
CA GLN A 38 -34.87 2.23 46.99
C GLN A 38 -35.13 0.82 46.39
N TYR A 39 -34.11 -0.05 46.41
CA TYR A 39 -34.16 -1.42 45.88
C TYR A 39 -33.79 -2.47 46.92
N PRO A 40 -34.64 -2.68 47.96
CA PRO A 40 -34.34 -3.57 49.08
C PRO A 40 -34.20 -5.05 48.67
N GLN A 41 -34.69 -5.41 47.47
CA GLN A 41 -34.55 -6.74 46.90
C GLN A 41 -33.12 -7.04 46.41
N ILE A 42 -32.24 -6.04 46.28
CA ILE A 42 -30.83 -6.21 45.90
C ILE A 42 -29.98 -6.04 47.17
N SER A 43 -29.21 -7.05 47.51
CA SER A 43 -28.34 -6.99 48.69
C SER A 43 -27.18 -6.01 48.46
N LYS A 44 -26.67 -5.43 49.59
CA LYS A 44 -25.46 -4.58 49.53
C LYS A 44 -24.26 -5.33 48.93
N GLU A 45 -24.22 -6.65 49.13
CA GLU A 45 -23.19 -7.53 48.56
C GLU A 45 -23.32 -7.66 47.05
N ASP A 46 -24.53 -7.81 46.51
CA ASP A 46 -24.77 -7.88 45.09
C ASP A 46 -24.42 -6.59 44.34
N PHE A 47 -24.71 -5.43 44.94
CA PHE A 47 -24.25 -4.14 44.41
C PHE A 47 -22.72 -4.02 44.36
N SER A 48 -22.01 -4.62 45.31
CA SER A 48 -20.55 -4.60 45.33
C SER A 48 -19.95 -5.60 44.32
N LYS A 49 -20.63 -6.72 44.03
CA LYS A 49 -20.15 -7.78 43.13
C LYS A 49 -20.41 -7.48 41.67
N ALA A 50 -21.60 -6.91 41.33
CA ALA A 50 -22.00 -6.73 39.95
C ALA A 50 -22.85 -5.48 39.73
N VAL A 51 -22.85 -4.95 38.50
CA VAL A 51 -23.82 -3.92 38.07
C VAL A 51 -25.22 -4.54 37.99
N GLN A 52 -26.23 -3.74 38.31
CA GLN A 52 -27.62 -4.14 38.34
C GLN A 52 -28.46 -3.28 37.40
N LEU A 53 -29.18 -3.88 36.47
CA LEU A 53 -30.06 -3.17 35.53
C LEU A 53 -31.50 -3.36 35.95
N VAL A 54 -32.17 -2.28 36.35
CA VAL A 54 -33.60 -2.26 36.66
C VAL A 54 -34.36 -1.89 35.40
N ARG A 55 -35.23 -2.82 34.95
CA ARG A 55 -36.09 -2.63 33.78
C ARG A 55 -37.38 -1.88 34.15
N PRO A 56 -38.12 -1.34 33.16
CA PRO A 56 -39.38 -0.63 33.42
C PRO A 56 -40.48 -1.51 34.10
N ASP A 57 -40.42 -2.83 33.91
CA ASP A 57 -41.32 -3.80 34.55
C ASP A 57 -40.90 -4.18 35.99
N GLY A 58 -39.85 -3.54 36.51
CA GLY A 58 -39.31 -3.82 37.84
C GLY A 58 -38.40 -5.06 37.93
N SER A 59 -38.23 -5.80 36.85
CA SER A 59 -37.31 -6.96 36.83
C SER A 59 -35.85 -6.51 36.79
N ILE A 60 -34.96 -7.34 37.33
CA ILE A 60 -33.54 -7.00 37.50
C ILE A 60 -32.69 -7.97 36.69
N ALA A 61 -31.75 -7.41 35.91
CA ALA A 61 -30.65 -8.15 35.32
C ALA A 61 -29.34 -7.78 36.03
N SER A 62 -28.43 -8.72 36.18
CA SER A 62 -27.16 -8.53 36.87
C SER A 62 -25.98 -8.96 36.00
N GLY A 63 -24.78 -8.44 36.31
CA GLY A 63 -23.52 -8.88 35.72
C GLY A 63 -23.38 -8.60 34.22
N ALA A 64 -22.89 -9.56 33.47
CA ALA A 64 -22.69 -9.42 32.04
C ALA A 64 -24.01 -9.14 31.31
N ARG A 65 -25.09 -9.82 31.69
CA ARG A 65 -26.42 -9.61 31.11
C ARG A 65 -26.86 -8.15 31.22
N ALA A 66 -26.69 -7.55 32.41
CA ALA A 66 -27.01 -6.13 32.61
C ALA A 66 -26.23 -5.21 31.64
N VAL A 67 -24.94 -5.48 31.43
CA VAL A 67 -24.10 -4.69 30.51
C VAL A 67 -24.58 -4.86 29.05
N PHE A 68 -24.84 -6.09 28.59
CA PHE A 68 -25.26 -6.35 27.22
C PHE A 68 -26.63 -5.74 26.92
N GLU A 69 -27.59 -5.84 27.82
CA GLU A 69 -28.91 -5.23 27.70
C GLU A 69 -28.81 -3.69 27.68
N THR A 70 -28.01 -3.11 28.56
CA THR A 70 -27.76 -1.65 28.60
C THR A 70 -27.25 -1.13 27.26
N LEU A 71 -26.37 -1.88 26.58
CA LEU A 71 -25.78 -1.50 25.32
C LEU A 71 -26.67 -1.83 24.09
N GLY A 72 -27.78 -2.56 24.27
CA GLY A 72 -28.64 -3.05 23.17
C GLY A 72 -27.99 -4.19 22.38
N TRP A 73 -27.15 -4.99 23.02
CA TRP A 73 -26.40 -6.12 22.43
C TRP A 73 -26.93 -7.48 22.91
N GLU A 74 -28.19 -7.57 23.28
CA GLU A 74 -28.82 -8.79 23.84
C GLU A 74 -28.63 -10.00 22.93
N LYS A 75 -28.68 -9.81 21.61
CA LYS A 75 -28.49 -10.88 20.62
C LYS A 75 -27.07 -11.48 20.62
N LEU A 76 -26.10 -10.77 21.18
CA LEU A 76 -24.71 -11.21 21.29
C LEU A 76 -24.39 -11.79 22.68
N TYR A 77 -25.38 -11.87 23.58
CA TYR A 77 -25.18 -12.38 24.92
C TYR A 77 -25.25 -13.90 24.97
N PHE A 78 -24.13 -14.52 25.29
CA PHE A 78 -24.00 -15.96 25.56
C PHE A 78 -23.76 -16.16 27.05
N ALA A 79 -24.79 -16.64 27.80
CA ALA A 79 -24.82 -16.57 29.26
C ALA A 79 -23.57 -17.16 29.93
N ALA A 80 -23.23 -18.42 29.71
CA ALA A 80 -22.17 -19.11 30.46
C ALA A 80 -20.76 -18.46 30.27
N PRO A 81 -20.24 -18.29 29.07
CA PRO A 81 -18.91 -17.74 28.90
C PRO A 81 -18.81 -16.24 29.28
N MET A 82 -19.89 -15.47 29.04
CA MET A 82 -19.85 -14.03 29.35
C MET A 82 -19.99 -13.73 30.82
N GLU A 83 -20.83 -14.48 31.55
CA GLU A 83 -20.88 -14.35 33.00
C GLU A 83 -19.62 -14.86 33.68
N TRP A 84 -18.95 -15.87 33.13
CA TRP A 84 -17.66 -16.33 33.61
C TRP A 84 -16.59 -15.23 33.43
N ALA A 85 -16.49 -14.65 32.22
CA ALA A 85 -15.58 -13.56 31.92
C ALA A 85 -15.86 -12.33 32.80
N TYR A 86 -17.14 -11.96 32.96
CA TYR A 86 -17.54 -10.85 33.83
C TYR A 86 -17.08 -11.07 35.27
N ARG A 87 -17.28 -12.29 35.85
CA ARG A 87 -16.84 -12.63 37.20
C ARG A 87 -15.34 -12.52 37.38
N ILE A 88 -14.52 -12.93 36.40
CA ILE A 88 -13.06 -12.74 36.44
C ILE A 88 -12.72 -11.24 36.49
N VAL A 89 -13.33 -10.42 35.62
CA VAL A 89 -13.11 -8.98 35.62
C VAL A 89 -13.56 -8.35 36.93
N ALA A 90 -14.72 -8.74 37.43
CA ALA A 90 -15.30 -8.21 38.66
C ALA A 90 -14.50 -8.59 39.92
N SER A 91 -13.87 -9.77 39.95
CA SER A 91 -13.03 -10.23 41.07
C SER A 91 -11.62 -9.63 41.07
N HIS A 92 -11.14 -9.13 39.93
CA HIS A 92 -9.79 -8.55 39.77
C HIS A 92 -9.85 -7.08 39.29
N ARG A 93 -10.77 -6.27 39.81
CA ARG A 93 -11.04 -4.90 39.34
C ARG A 93 -9.83 -4.00 39.36
N ASP A 94 -8.95 -4.10 40.36
CA ASP A 94 -7.75 -3.29 40.45
C ASP A 94 -6.75 -3.58 39.32
N PHE A 95 -6.56 -4.85 39.01
CA PHE A 95 -5.76 -5.27 37.87
C PHE A 95 -6.37 -4.76 36.55
N PHE A 96 -7.66 -4.96 36.34
CA PHE A 96 -8.34 -4.47 35.13
C PHE A 96 -8.45 -2.95 35.08
N TYR A 97 -8.47 -2.26 36.21
CA TYR A 97 -8.36 -0.81 36.26
C TYR A 97 -7.00 -0.35 35.76
N PHE A 98 -5.92 -0.97 36.24
CA PHE A 98 -4.56 -0.69 35.75
C PHE A 98 -4.44 -0.96 34.25
N VAL A 99 -4.87 -2.12 33.76
CA VAL A 99 -4.87 -2.49 32.34
C VAL A 99 -5.70 -1.50 31.53
N THR A 100 -6.91 -1.16 31.96
CA THR A 100 -7.78 -0.18 31.28
C THR A 100 -7.10 1.20 31.20
N LYS A 101 -6.53 1.67 32.31
CA LYS A 101 -5.84 2.94 32.34
C LYS A 101 -4.60 2.97 31.44
N TRP A 102 -3.88 1.84 31.36
CA TRP A 102 -2.70 1.72 30.50
C TRP A 102 -3.07 1.64 29.02
N THR A 103 -4.10 0.88 28.66
CA THR A 103 -4.48 0.61 27.25
C THR A 103 -5.39 1.70 26.66
N PHE A 104 -6.39 2.19 27.40
CA PHE A 104 -7.38 3.15 26.93
C PHE A 104 -7.23 4.55 27.53
N GLY A 105 -6.59 4.66 28.69
CA GLY A 105 -6.53 5.88 29.49
C GLY A 105 -7.66 6.00 30.50
N THR A 106 -7.76 7.16 31.16
CA THR A 106 -8.79 7.44 32.17
C THR A 106 -10.11 7.97 31.59
N ARG A 107 -10.08 8.43 30.33
CA ARG A 107 -11.27 8.94 29.61
C ARG A 107 -11.43 8.15 28.32
N ILE A 108 -12.40 7.24 28.31
CA ILE A 108 -12.76 6.48 27.11
C ILE A 108 -13.90 7.23 26.41
N GLU A 109 -13.74 7.41 25.12
CA GLU A 109 -14.76 8.06 24.27
C GLU A 109 -15.06 7.20 23.06
N PRO A 110 -16.31 7.19 22.57
CA PRO A 110 -16.64 6.53 21.32
C PRO A 110 -15.80 7.12 20.18
N ALA A 111 -15.09 6.26 19.47
CA ALA A 111 -14.24 6.69 18.36
C ALA A 111 -15.07 7.33 17.25
N ARG A 112 -14.65 8.48 16.75
CA ARG A 112 -15.18 9.20 15.60
C ARG A 112 -14.10 9.26 14.52
N PHE A 113 -14.51 9.19 13.26
CA PHE A 113 -13.62 9.11 12.10
C PHE A 113 -14.06 10.00 10.94
N ALA A 114 -14.95 10.95 11.12
CA ALA A 114 -15.41 11.83 10.05
C ALA A 114 -14.30 12.77 9.57
N LEU A 115 -13.57 13.38 10.51
CA LEU A 115 -12.43 14.24 10.23
C LEU A 115 -11.25 13.42 9.70
N THR A 116 -10.98 12.27 10.31
CA THR A 116 -9.96 11.30 9.87
C THR A 116 -10.17 10.89 8.40
N GLN A 117 -11.42 10.55 8.02
CA GLN A 117 -11.77 10.24 6.63
C GLN A 117 -11.56 11.43 5.70
N TRP A 118 -11.95 12.62 6.14
CA TRP A 118 -11.76 13.84 5.36
C TRP A 118 -10.28 14.10 5.09
N VAL A 119 -9.42 14.02 6.09
CA VAL A 119 -7.96 14.16 5.95
C VAL A 119 -7.40 13.12 4.97
N PHE A 120 -7.79 11.86 5.15
CA PHE A 120 -7.35 10.78 4.27
C PHE A 120 -7.71 11.02 2.80
N VAL A 121 -8.95 11.46 2.51
CA VAL A 121 -9.40 11.72 1.12
C VAL A 121 -8.57 12.85 0.49
N ARG A 122 -8.16 13.88 1.26
CA ARG A 122 -7.29 14.97 0.76
C ARG A 122 -5.90 14.45 0.41
N ILE A 123 -5.31 13.64 1.27
CA ILE A 123 -4.00 13.01 1.01
C ILE A 123 -4.11 12.07 -0.20
N LEU A 124 -5.15 11.25 -0.29
CA LEU A 124 -5.37 10.34 -1.41
C LEU A 124 -5.53 11.08 -2.74
N ALA A 125 -6.24 12.22 -2.74
CA ALA A 125 -6.40 13.06 -3.92
C ALA A 125 -5.05 13.61 -4.42
N VAL A 126 -4.18 14.05 -3.50
CA VAL A 126 -2.81 14.48 -3.85
C VAL A 126 -2.00 13.32 -4.43
N ILE A 127 -2.12 12.11 -3.86
CA ILE A 127 -1.41 10.92 -4.36
C ILE A 127 -1.90 10.55 -5.77
N TYR A 128 -3.20 10.60 -6.04
CA TYR A 128 -3.74 10.42 -7.40
C TYR A 128 -3.19 11.46 -8.38
N ALA A 129 -3.18 12.75 -7.99
CA ALA A 129 -2.61 13.81 -8.83
C ALA A 129 -1.13 13.54 -9.16
N ILE A 130 -0.33 13.09 -8.18
CA ILE A 130 1.06 12.68 -8.37
C ILE A 130 1.14 11.48 -9.33
N ALA A 131 0.33 10.45 -9.14
CA ALA A 131 0.34 9.22 -9.94
C ALA A 131 0.00 9.51 -11.42
N PHE A 132 -1.09 10.23 -11.68
CA PHE A 132 -1.48 10.65 -13.03
C PHE A 132 -0.47 11.63 -13.64
N GLY A 133 0.03 12.60 -12.88
CA GLY A 133 1.04 13.56 -13.36
C GLY A 133 2.35 12.87 -13.70
N SER A 134 2.78 11.89 -12.90
CA SER A 134 3.94 11.07 -13.19
C SER A 134 3.79 10.26 -14.47
N LEU A 135 2.59 9.79 -14.79
CA LEU A 135 2.30 9.09 -16.04
C LEU A 135 2.23 10.04 -17.24
N ALA A 136 1.60 11.19 -17.09
CA ALA A 136 1.40 12.15 -18.19
C ALA A 136 2.71 12.53 -18.90
N VAL A 137 3.84 12.60 -18.17
CA VAL A 137 5.15 12.99 -18.73
C VAL A 137 5.90 11.85 -19.41
N GLN A 138 5.38 10.62 -19.41
CA GLN A 138 6.12 9.47 -19.95
C GLN A 138 5.23 8.47 -20.73
N ILE A 139 3.91 8.55 -20.62
CA ILE A 139 2.99 7.51 -21.08
C ILE A 139 3.06 7.26 -22.60
N THR A 140 3.26 8.31 -23.40
CA THR A 140 3.38 8.18 -24.85
C THR A 140 4.64 7.45 -25.26
N GLY A 141 5.76 7.68 -24.58
CA GLY A 141 7.00 6.94 -24.79
C GLY A 141 6.94 5.49 -24.32
N LEU A 142 6.09 5.19 -23.33
CA LEU A 142 5.93 3.83 -22.81
C LEU A 142 4.95 3.01 -23.66
N ILE A 143 3.70 3.48 -23.83
CA ILE A 143 2.61 2.71 -24.44
C ILE A 143 1.86 3.48 -25.56
N GLY A 144 2.34 4.65 -25.97
CA GLY A 144 1.79 5.42 -27.08
C GLY A 144 2.03 4.74 -28.44
N ALA A 145 1.51 5.32 -29.50
CA ALA A 145 1.57 4.76 -30.87
C ALA A 145 3.01 4.48 -31.34
N HIS A 146 3.96 5.33 -30.94
CA HIS A 146 5.39 5.17 -31.21
C HIS A 146 6.20 4.85 -29.95
N GLY A 147 5.52 4.42 -28.89
CA GLY A 147 6.11 4.00 -27.61
C GLY A 147 6.74 2.61 -27.67
N ILE A 148 7.29 2.17 -26.54
CA ILE A 148 7.97 0.87 -26.41
C ILE A 148 6.98 -0.30 -26.60
N LEU A 149 5.80 -0.21 -25.97
CA LEU A 149 4.73 -1.23 -26.02
C LEU A 149 3.40 -0.58 -26.42
N PRO A 150 3.13 -0.36 -27.72
CA PRO A 150 1.93 0.34 -28.15
C PRO A 150 0.64 -0.34 -27.65
N VAL A 151 -0.18 0.42 -26.92
CA VAL A 151 -1.43 -0.10 -26.35
C VAL A 151 -2.42 -0.57 -27.42
N ALA A 152 -2.41 0.04 -28.60
CA ALA A 152 -3.27 -0.36 -29.73
C ALA A 152 -2.98 -1.81 -30.18
N ASP A 153 -1.69 -2.17 -30.28
CA ASP A 153 -1.27 -3.51 -30.66
C ASP A 153 -1.61 -4.54 -29.59
N TYR A 154 -1.37 -4.19 -28.32
CA TYR A 154 -1.76 -5.02 -27.19
C TYR A 154 -3.27 -5.31 -27.17
N LEU A 155 -4.11 -4.27 -27.26
CA LEU A 155 -5.56 -4.44 -27.25
C LEU A 155 -6.06 -5.24 -28.46
N LYS A 156 -5.43 -5.09 -29.63
CA LYS A 156 -5.73 -5.90 -30.82
C LYS A 156 -5.45 -7.37 -30.54
N ALA A 157 -4.27 -7.71 -30.01
CA ALA A 157 -3.89 -9.09 -29.69
C ALA A 157 -4.85 -9.71 -28.65
N VAL A 158 -5.22 -8.94 -27.60
CA VAL A 158 -6.21 -9.39 -26.61
C VAL A 158 -7.59 -9.59 -27.26
N ALA A 159 -8.01 -8.73 -28.19
CA ALA A 159 -9.29 -8.89 -28.87
C ALA A 159 -9.34 -10.16 -29.73
N GLU A 160 -8.23 -10.49 -30.37
CA GLU A 160 -8.09 -11.70 -31.22
C GLU A 160 -8.08 -12.97 -30.34
N SER A 161 -7.42 -12.97 -29.20
CA SER A 161 -7.28 -14.14 -28.33
C SER A 161 -8.48 -14.37 -27.41
N ALA A 162 -9.04 -13.31 -26.81
CA ALA A 162 -10.07 -13.40 -25.76
C ALA A 162 -11.50 -13.12 -26.24
N GLY A 163 -11.68 -12.61 -27.46
CA GLY A 163 -13.01 -12.32 -28.02
C GLY A 163 -13.84 -11.40 -27.12
N GLY A 164 -15.06 -11.83 -26.77
CA GLY A 164 -15.97 -11.06 -25.89
C GLY A 164 -15.49 -10.93 -24.44
N MET A 165 -14.63 -11.83 -23.95
CA MET A 165 -14.08 -11.79 -22.60
C MET A 165 -13.02 -10.69 -22.39
N ARG A 166 -12.55 -10.06 -23.47
CA ARG A 166 -11.54 -8.99 -23.45
C ARG A 166 -11.84 -7.87 -22.46
N PHE A 167 -13.10 -7.48 -22.28
CA PHE A 167 -13.51 -6.42 -21.34
C PHE A 167 -13.37 -6.83 -19.88
N ILE A 168 -13.40 -8.14 -19.60
CA ILE A 168 -13.20 -8.68 -18.24
C ILE A 168 -11.71 -8.83 -17.96
N TYR A 169 -10.93 -9.36 -18.91
CA TYR A 169 -9.49 -9.58 -18.73
C TYR A 169 -8.69 -8.27 -18.74
N VAL A 170 -9.12 -7.30 -19.56
CA VAL A 170 -8.48 -5.98 -19.67
C VAL A 170 -9.55 -4.89 -19.49
N PRO A 171 -9.95 -4.56 -18.24
CA PRO A 171 -10.98 -3.57 -17.94
C PRO A 171 -10.44 -2.15 -18.15
N THR A 172 -10.45 -1.67 -19.38
CA THR A 172 -9.90 -0.36 -19.74
C THR A 172 -10.85 0.45 -20.61
N VAL A 173 -10.82 1.78 -20.45
CA VAL A 173 -11.53 2.73 -21.32
C VAL A 173 -10.87 2.85 -22.70
N PHE A 174 -9.65 2.37 -22.87
CA PHE A 174 -8.91 2.45 -24.13
C PHE A 174 -9.44 1.54 -25.24
N TRP A 175 -10.40 0.67 -24.94
CA TRP A 175 -11.22 0.00 -25.95
C TRP A 175 -12.02 0.97 -26.82
N MET A 176 -12.28 2.19 -26.33
CA MET A 176 -12.96 3.24 -27.11
C MET A 176 -11.99 4.00 -28.03
N SER A 177 -10.77 4.25 -27.55
CA SER A 177 -9.69 4.91 -28.31
C SER A 177 -8.35 4.64 -27.65
N ALA A 178 -7.41 4.10 -28.40
CA ALA A 178 -6.02 3.81 -27.97
C ALA A 178 -5.02 4.86 -28.49
N SER A 179 -5.47 6.06 -28.84
CA SER A 179 -4.62 7.14 -29.34
C SER A 179 -3.81 7.81 -28.22
N ASP A 180 -2.69 8.44 -28.58
CA ASP A 180 -1.87 9.21 -27.64
C ASP A 180 -2.67 10.34 -26.95
N GLY A 181 -3.59 10.97 -27.70
CA GLY A 181 -4.52 11.94 -27.15
C GLY A 181 -5.46 11.37 -26.10
N ALA A 182 -5.93 10.11 -26.27
CA ALA A 182 -6.74 9.42 -25.26
C ALA A 182 -5.91 9.08 -24.01
N LEU A 183 -4.68 8.60 -24.16
CA LEU A 183 -3.76 8.30 -23.06
C LEU A 183 -3.49 9.54 -22.22
N LEU A 184 -3.09 10.64 -22.86
CA LEU A 184 -2.85 11.92 -22.19
C LEU A 184 -4.15 12.50 -21.62
N GLY A 185 -5.25 12.38 -22.34
CA GLY A 185 -6.57 12.83 -21.90
C GLY A 185 -6.99 12.17 -20.58
N VAL A 186 -6.80 10.87 -20.45
CA VAL A 186 -7.06 10.13 -19.19
C VAL A 186 -6.15 10.61 -18.07
N CYS A 187 -4.87 10.84 -18.34
CA CYS A 187 -3.93 11.36 -17.33
C CYS A 187 -4.34 12.77 -16.85
N TYR A 188 -4.64 13.70 -17.76
CA TYR A 188 -5.03 15.06 -17.40
C TYR A 188 -6.43 15.11 -16.75
N ALA A 189 -7.38 14.29 -17.21
CA ALA A 189 -8.68 14.14 -16.55
C ALA A 189 -8.51 13.62 -15.12
N GLY A 190 -7.62 12.65 -14.91
CA GLY A 190 -7.28 12.16 -13.57
C GLY A 190 -6.75 13.26 -12.65
N ILE A 191 -5.82 14.10 -13.13
CA ILE A 191 -5.30 15.24 -12.37
C ILE A 191 -6.42 16.24 -12.03
N ALA A 192 -7.26 16.59 -13.00
CA ALA A 192 -8.35 17.54 -12.81
C ALA A 192 -9.38 17.02 -11.79
N ILE A 193 -9.78 15.75 -11.91
CA ILE A 193 -10.72 15.12 -10.97
C ILE A 193 -10.10 15.00 -9.58
N ALA A 194 -8.80 14.65 -9.47
CA ALA A 194 -8.10 14.63 -8.19
C ALA A 194 -8.11 16.03 -7.53
N ALA A 195 -7.92 17.10 -8.30
CA ALA A 195 -8.05 18.46 -7.79
C ALA A 195 -9.47 18.76 -7.29
N LEU A 196 -10.53 18.38 -8.01
CA LEU A 196 -11.91 18.54 -7.54
C LEU A 196 -12.14 17.80 -6.22
N VAL A 197 -11.69 16.55 -6.10
CA VAL A 197 -11.77 15.76 -4.86
C VAL A 197 -10.99 16.43 -3.73
N LEU A 198 -9.81 16.97 -4.00
CA LEU A 198 -8.98 17.69 -3.02
C LEU A 198 -9.75 18.89 -2.42
N PHE A 199 -10.50 19.61 -3.22
CA PHE A 199 -11.35 20.74 -2.77
C PHE A 199 -12.72 20.31 -2.24
N GLY A 200 -13.04 19.02 -2.21
CA GLY A 200 -14.29 18.50 -1.65
C GLY A 200 -15.48 18.51 -2.61
N ILE A 201 -15.23 18.63 -3.91
CA ILE A 201 -16.25 18.68 -4.94
C ILE A 201 -16.50 17.25 -5.46
N PHE A 202 -17.75 16.77 -5.35
CA PHE A 202 -18.17 15.44 -5.82
C PHE A 202 -17.27 14.27 -5.35
N GLU A 203 -16.79 14.29 -4.10
CA GLU A 203 -15.76 13.39 -3.56
C GLU A 203 -15.97 11.92 -3.94
N ARG A 204 -17.15 11.36 -3.67
CA ARG A 204 -17.41 9.92 -3.92
C ARG A 204 -17.40 9.58 -5.41
N VAL A 205 -18.05 10.40 -6.22
CA VAL A 205 -18.09 10.19 -7.68
C VAL A 205 -16.69 10.39 -8.26
N GLY A 206 -15.98 11.43 -7.81
CA GLY A 206 -14.61 11.68 -8.22
C GLY A 206 -13.67 10.52 -7.88
N LEU A 207 -13.76 9.96 -6.66
CA LEU A 207 -12.98 8.79 -6.26
C LEU A 207 -13.30 7.56 -7.13
N ALA A 208 -14.57 7.32 -7.46
CA ALA A 208 -14.96 6.23 -8.36
C ALA A 208 -14.37 6.42 -9.75
N ILE A 209 -14.43 7.63 -10.30
CA ILE A 209 -13.86 7.93 -11.62
C ILE A 209 -12.33 7.77 -11.57
N LEU A 210 -11.64 8.31 -10.55
CA LEU A 210 -10.19 8.16 -10.38
C LEU A 210 -9.77 6.70 -10.34
N CYS A 211 -10.51 5.86 -9.60
CA CYS A 211 -10.26 4.43 -9.52
C CYS A 211 -10.40 3.75 -10.90
N VAL A 212 -11.47 4.04 -11.64
CA VAL A 212 -11.70 3.47 -12.99
C VAL A 212 -10.65 3.94 -13.98
N LEU A 213 -10.30 5.23 -13.98
CA LEU A 213 -9.28 5.77 -14.89
C LEU A 213 -7.90 5.18 -14.59
N TYR A 214 -7.55 5.02 -13.29
CA TYR A 214 -6.26 4.45 -12.94
C TYR A 214 -6.19 2.95 -13.22
N LEU A 215 -7.26 2.19 -12.95
CA LEU A 215 -7.40 0.80 -13.36
C LEU A 215 -7.26 0.65 -14.89
N SER A 216 -7.86 1.58 -15.65
CA SER A 216 -7.76 1.56 -17.13
C SER A 216 -6.30 1.74 -17.59
N LEU A 217 -5.54 2.61 -16.93
CA LEU A 217 -4.12 2.80 -17.23
C LEU A 217 -3.30 1.58 -16.80
N SER A 218 -3.58 1.01 -15.61
CA SER A 218 -2.90 -0.20 -15.11
C SER A 218 -3.12 -1.37 -16.06
N ALA A 219 -4.36 -1.66 -16.42
CA ALA A 219 -4.72 -2.76 -17.31
C ALA A 219 -4.12 -2.63 -18.73
N ALA A 220 -3.96 -1.40 -19.23
CA ALA A 220 -3.38 -1.12 -20.55
C ALA A 220 -1.85 -0.95 -20.52
N GLY A 221 -1.28 -0.72 -19.35
CA GLY A 221 0.12 -0.32 -19.18
C GLY A 221 1.12 -1.44 -19.22
N GLN A 222 0.65 -2.69 -19.32
CA GLN A 222 1.46 -3.89 -19.43
C GLN A 222 2.58 -3.92 -18.37
N GLU A 223 3.82 -4.27 -18.71
CA GLU A 223 4.95 -4.35 -17.78
C GLU A 223 5.25 -3.02 -17.07
N PHE A 224 4.94 -1.88 -17.70
CA PHE A 224 5.26 -0.56 -17.11
C PHE A 224 4.33 -0.15 -15.97
N LEU A 225 3.15 -0.78 -15.82
CA LEU A 225 2.18 -0.49 -14.75
C LEU A 225 1.85 -1.73 -13.88
N SER A 226 2.64 -2.78 -13.93
CA SER A 226 2.45 -4.03 -13.16
C SER A 226 3.04 -4.01 -11.74
N PHE A 227 3.16 -2.85 -11.11
CA PHE A 227 3.80 -2.72 -9.80
C PHE A 227 2.79 -2.73 -8.65
N GLN A 228 3.24 -3.20 -7.48
CA GLN A 228 2.37 -3.30 -6.29
C GLN A 228 1.83 -1.94 -5.81
N TRP A 229 2.48 -0.83 -6.08
CA TRP A 229 1.95 0.50 -5.74
C TRP A 229 0.80 0.93 -6.65
N ASP A 230 0.76 0.48 -7.90
CA ASP A 230 -0.35 0.72 -8.81
C ASP A 230 -1.59 -0.04 -8.32
N SER A 231 -1.45 -1.32 -8.02
CA SER A 231 -2.52 -2.15 -7.44
C SER A 231 -2.95 -1.63 -6.06
N LEU A 232 -2.02 -1.15 -5.22
CA LEU A 232 -2.36 -0.57 -3.92
C LEU A 232 -3.17 0.73 -4.07
N LEU A 233 -2.86 1.56 -5.06
CA LEU A 233 -3.62 2.79 -5.32
C LEU A 233 -5.04 2.47 -5.78
N ILE A 234 -5.22 1.45 -6.62
CA ILE A 234 -6.54 0.99 -7.09
C ILE A 234 -7.35 0.43 -5.91
N GLU A 235 -6.79 -0.47 -5.10
CA GLU A 235 -7.46 -1.04 -3.93
C GLU A 235 -7.82 0.04 -2.90
N THR A 236 -6.91 0.97 -2.64
CA THR A 236 -7.15 2.10 -1.73
C THR A 236 -8.25 3.03 -2.26
N GLY A 237 -8.23 3.33 -3.57
CA GLY A 237 -9.25 4.13 -4.25
C GLY A 237 -10.62 3.45 -4.22
N PHE A 238 -10.67 2.15 -4.50
CA PHE A 238 -11.89 1.36 -4.41
C PHE A 238 -12.51 1.42 -3.01
N LEU A 239 -11.74 1.18 -1.96
CA LEU A 239 -12.24 1.28 -0.59
C LEU A 239 -12.70 2.71 -0.24
N ALA A 240 -12.04 3.73 -0.77
CA ALA A 240 -12.35 5.13 -0.50
C ALA A 240 -13.73 5.55 -1.01
N ILE A 241 -14.27 4.91 -2.05
CA ILE A 241 -15.63 5.14 -2.58
C ILE A 241 -16.70 4.90 -1.49
N PHE A 242 -16.44 3.97 -0.58
CA PHE A 242 -17.37 3.55 0.48
C PHE A 242 -17.18 4.32 1.80
N LEU A 243 -16.34 5.35 1.86
CA LEU A 243 -16.24 6.23 3.01
C LEU A 243 -17.58 6.94 3.30
N GLY A 244 -17.88 7.17 4.59
CA GLY A 244 -19.17 7.71 5.04
C GLY A 244 -19.88 6.83 6.08
N ASN A 245 -19.55 5.52 6.15
CA ASN A 245 -19.86 4.63 7.28
C ASN A 245 -18.58 4.35 8.06
N PRO A 246 -18.27 5.21 9.03
CA PRO A 246 -16.90 5.34 9.52
C PRO A 246 -16.35 4.06 10.14
N ARG A 247 -17.16 3.27 10.84
CA ARG A 247 -16.63 2.11 11.56
C ARG A 247 -16.19 0.99 10.62
N VAL A 248 -17.05 0.52 9.73
CA VAL A 248 -16.76 -0.64 8.87
C VAL A 248 -15.64 -0.34 7.89
N VAL A 249 -15.71 0.79 7.19
CA VAL A 249 -14.71 1.13 6.18
C VAL A 249 -13.33 1.41 6.79
N VAL A 250 -13.29 2.04 7.98
CA VAL A 250 -12.03 2.18 8.75
C VAL A 250 -11.42 0.82 9.08
N TRP A 251 -12.23 -0.19 9.42
CA TRP A 251 -11.73 -1.54 9.67
C TRP A 251 -11.22 -2.21 8.39
N LEU A 252 -11.83 -1.94 7.22
CA LEU A 252 -11.33 -2.44 5.93
C LEU A 252 -9.97 -1.80 5.57
N PHE A 253 -9.79 -0.49 5.81
CA PHE A 253 -8.49 0.16 5.64
C PHE A 253 -7.42 -0.35 6.62
N ARG A 254 -7.79 -0.62 7.87
CA ARG A 254 -6.91 -1.25 8.85
C ARG A 254 -6.52 -2.67 8.42
N TRP A 255 -7.46 -3.41 7.85
CA TRP A 255 -7.21 -4.74 7.27
C TRP A 255 -6.27 -4.65 6.06
N LEU A 256 -6.46 -3.69 5.17
CA LEU A 256 -5.55 -3.45 4.06
C LEU A 256 -4.14 -3.09 4.54
N LEU A 257 -4.02 -2.16 5.49
CA LEU A 257 -2.73 -1.79 6.07
C LEU A 257 -2.05 -2.97 6.79
N PHE A 258 -2.83 -3.79 7.50
CA PHE A 258 -2.33 -5.02 8.13
C PHE A 258 -1.77 -5.98 7.08
N ARG A 259 -2.52 -6.29 6.01
CA ARG A 259 -2.04 -7.15 4.93
C ARG A 259 -0.78 -6.59 4.28
N LEU A 260 -0.75 -5.29 3.98
CA LEU A 260 0.41 -4.65 3.38
C LEU A 260 1.67 -4.83 4.24
N MET A 261 1.59 -4.49 5.52
CA MET A 261 2.75 -4.51 6.42
C MET A 261 3.14 -5.95 6.79
N PHE A 262 2.17 -6.74 7.24
CA PHE A 262 2.44 -8.09 7.74
C PHE A 262 2.90 -9.05 6.64
N LEU A 263 2.26 -9.05 5.46
CA LEU A 263 2.69 -9.91 4.36
C LEU A 263 4.06 -9.50 3.82
N SER A 264 4.38 -8.19 3.78
CA SER A 264 5.72 -7.75 3.40
C SER A 264 6.82 -8.34 4.31
N GLY A 265 6.56 -8.41 5.63
CA GLY A 265 7.47 -9.09 6.56
C GLY A 265 7.45 -10.62 6.42
N ALA A 266 6.25 -11.20 6.27
CA ALA A 266 6.07 -12.65 6.19
C ALA A 266 6.80 -13.27 4.98
N VAL A 267 6.66 -12.69 3.78
CA VAL A 267 7.30 -13.20 2.56
C VAL A 267 8.83 -13.17 2.65
N LYS A 268 9.43 -12.22 3.39
CA LYS A 268 10.87 -12.16 3.64
C LYS A 268 11.38 -13.40 4.40
N LEU A 269 10.56 -13.94 5.31
CA LEU A 269 10.91 -15.17 6.04
C LEU A 269 10.53 -16.43 5.27
N LEU A 270 9.38 -16.40 4.55
CA LEU A 270 8.87 -17.52 3.75
C LEU A 270 9.74 -17.79 2.51
N SER A 271 10.38 -16.77 1.94
CA SER A 271 11.31 -16.92 0.81
C SER A 271 12.57 -17.72 1.13
N HIS A 272 12.82 -17.98 2.41
CA HIS A 272 14.04 -18.63 2.90
C HIS A 272 15.35 -17.91 2.56
N ASP A 273 15.30 -16.65 2.15
CA ASP A 273 16.48 -15.86 1.82
C ASP A 273 17.42 -15.73 3.03
N PRO A 274 18.68 -16.16 2.89
CA PRO A 274 19.66 -16.13 3.98
C PRO A 274 19.98 -14.72 4.47
N THR A 275 19.84 -13.70 3.64
CA THR A 275 20.16 -12.30 4.01
C THR A 275 19.18 -11.78 5.07
N TRP A 276 17.87 -12.08 4.93
CA TRP A 276 16.86 -11.74 5.94
C TRP A 276 17.07 -12.55 7.22
N ARG A 277 17.31 -13.87 7.10
CA ARG A 277 17.50 -14.74 8.26
C ARG A 277 18.76 -14.44 9.06
N ARG A 278 19.83 -14.00 8.40
CA ARG A 278 21.10 -13.61 9.03
C ARG A 278 21.16 -12.12 9.38
N LEU A 279 20.08 -11.37 9.17
CA LEU A 279 20.00 -9.93 9.40
C LEU A 279 21.03 -9.11 8.62
N THR A 280 21.39 -9.53 7.41
CA THR A 280 22.36 -8.84 6.54
C THR A 280 21.72 -8.16 5.34
N ALA A 281 20.39 -8.24 5.19
CA ALA A 281 19.69 -7.72 4.01
C ALA A 281 20.00 -6.24 3.74
N LEU A 282 20.04 -5.37 4.76
CA LEU A 282 20.29 -3.96 4.57
C LEU A 282 21.76 -3.62 4.27
N SER A 283 22.70 -4.53 4.46
CA SER A 283 24.08 -4.37 3.98
C SER A 283 24.15 -4.32 2.43
N PHE A 284 23.17 -4.91 1.76
CA PHE A 284 23.05 -4.93 0.31
C PHE A 284 22.02 -3.93 -0.21
N HIS A 285 20.89 -3.79 0.47
CA HIS A 285 19.71 -3.06 0.02
C HIS A 285 20.02 -1.65 -0.49
N TYR A 286 20.84 -0.87 0.21
CA TYR A 286 21.06 0.55 -0.11
C TYR A 286 21.67 0.79 -1.49
N TRP A 287 22.44 -0.15 -2.01
CA TRP A 287 23.10 -0.02 -3.32
C TRP A 287 22.51 -0.95 -4.38
N THR A 288 21.78 -2.00 -3.99
CA THR A 288 21.15 -2.94 -4.93
C THR A 288 19.70 -2.61 -5.26
N GLN A 289 19.02 -1.75 -4.47
CA GLN A 289 17.64 -1.33 -4.74
C GLN A 289 17.50 -0.68 -6.13
N PRO A 290 16.32 -0.73 -6.78
CA PRO A 290 16.15 -0.28 -8.17
C PRO A 290 16.72 1.10 -8.46
N LEU A 291 16.31 2.11 -7.70
CA LEU A 291 16.78 3.49 -7.85
C LEU A 291 17.29 4.04 -6.51
N PRO A 292 18.58 3.84 -6.19
CA PRO A 292 19.18 4.45 -5.02
C PRO A 292 19.18 5.98 -5.11
N ASN A 293 19.20 6.64 -3.97
CA ASN A 293 19.40 8.10 -3.87
C ASN A 293 20.69 8.44 -3.12
N ARG A 294 21.00 9.73 -2.96
CA ARG A 294 22.23 10.15 -2.27
C ARG A 294 22.31 9.67 -0.83
N ILE A 295 21.16 9.64 -0.11
CA ILE A 295 21.13 9.20 1.29
C ILE A 295 21.46 7.72 1.40
N SER A 296 21.03 6.88 0.45
CA SER A 296 21.37 5.46 0.43
C SER A 296 22.87 5.20 0.31
N TRP A 297 23.61 6.08 -0.41
CA TRP A 297 25.08 5.97 -0.45
C TRP A 297 25.70 6.19 0.94
N TYR A 298 25.25 7.21 1.69
CA TYR A 298 25.73 7.45 3.05
C TYR A 298 25.33 6.33 4.00
N MET A 299 24.11 5.82 3.87
CA MET A 299 23.64 4.67 4.68
C MET A 299 24.48 3.43 4.43
N ALA A 300 24.89 3.16 3.20
CA ALA A 300 25.74 2.04 2.85
C ALA A 300 27.16 2.10 3.46
N GLN A 301 27.62 3.29 3.90
CA GLN A 301 28.92 3.45 4.58
C GLN A 301 28.89 3.11 6.07
N LEU A 302 27.68 2.87 6.64
CA LEU A 302 27.56 2.57 8.06
C LEU A 302 28.06 1.15 8.38
N PRO A 303 28.48 0.88 9.62
CA PRO A 303 29.08 -0.41 9.98
C PRO A 303 28.03 -1.55 10.00
N ASP A 304 28.49 -2.79 9.85
CA ASP A 304 27.63 -3.99 9.75
C ASP A 304 26.65 -4.15 10.91
N TRP A 305 27.06 -3.81 12.13
CA TRP A 305 26.15 -3.90 13.28
C TRP A 305 24.92 -3.01 13.11
N PHE A 306 25.08 -1.82 12.50
CA PHE A 306 23.97 -0.92 12.22
C PHE A 306 23.02 -1.53 11.18
N HIS A 307 23.54 -2.13 10.12
CA HIS A 307 22.74 -2.81 9.10
C HIS A 307 21.96 -3.98 9.67
N ARG A 308 22.59 -4.77 10.56
CA ARG A 308 21.92 -5.88 11.26
C ARG A 308 20.78 -5.38 12.16
N MET A 309 21.02 -4.34 12.95
CA MET A 309 19.99 -3.72 13.78
C MET A 309 18.87 -3.13 12.94
N SER A 310 19.20 -2.46 11.84
CA SER A 310 18.21 -1.91 10.91
C SER A 310 17.38 -3.01 10.25
N THR A 311 17.99 -4.13 9.87
CA THR A 311 17.27 -5.29 9.33
C THR A 311 16.32 -5.91 10.37
N ALA A 312 16.79 -6.09 11.61
CA ALA A 312 15.94 -6.55 12.72
C ALA A 312 14.78 -5.59 13.00
N PHE A 313 15.04 -4.27 12.93
CA PHE A 313 14.01 -3.25 13.07
C PHE A 313 12.94 -3.36 11.98
N VAL A 314 13.32 -3.50 10.70
CA VAL A 314 12.38 -3.71 9.58
C VAL A 314 11.49 -4.93 9.84
N LEU A 315 12.10 -6.09 10.14
CA LEU A 315 11.35 -7.31 10.41
C LEU A 315 10.44 -7.17 11.63
N GLY A 316 10.89 -6.53 12.69
CA GLY A 316 10.09 -6.26 13.89
C GLY A 316 8.87 -5.39 13.60
N VAL A 317 9.07 -4.31 12.82
CA VAL A 317 7.97 -3.41 12.45
C VAL A 317 7.00 -4.07 11.46
N GLU A 318 7.48 -4.87 10.53
CA GLU A 318 6.60 -5.52 9.54
C GLU A 318 5.88 -6.76 10.11
N LEU A 319 6.45 -7.50 11.06
CA LEU A 319 5.88 -8.75 11.58
C LEU A 319 5.08 -8.58 12.87
N ALA A 320 5.59 -7.80 13.82
CA ALA A 320 4.98 -7.69 15.14
C ALA A 320 4.06 -6.46 15.27
N VAL A 321 4.50 -5.30 14.79
CA VAL A 321 3.77 -4.05 14.97
C VAL A 321 2.39 -4.04 14.29
N PRO A 322 2.13 -4.68 13.13
CA PRO A 322 0.83 -4.65 12.48
C PRO A 322 -0.31 -5.21 13.34
N PHE A 323 -0.04 -6.14 14.27
CA PHE A 323 -1.06 -6.64 15.20
C PHE A 323 -1.58 -5.54 16.13
N LEU A 324 -0.78 -4.51 16.40
CA LEU A 324 -1.21 -3.35 17.19
C LEU A 324 -2.26 -2.49 16.49
N ILE A 325 -2.48 -2.66 15.19
CA ILE A 325 -3.56 -2.01 14.41
C ILE A 325 -4.93 -2.33 15.03
N PHE A 326 -5.09 -3.54 15.53
CA PHE A 326 -6.33 -4.05 16.13
C PHE A 326 -6.39 -3.85 17.66
N ALA A 327 -5.30 -3.41 18.25
CA ALA A 327 -5.18 -3.19 19.69
C ALA A 327 -5.92 -1.92 20.16
N PRO A 328 -6.10 -1.76 21.47
CA PRO A 328 -6.62 -0.53 22.08
C PRO A 328 -5.86 0.71 21.63
N ARG A 329 -6.54 1.87 21.68
CA ARG A 329 -6.08 3.14 21.08
C ARG A 329 -4.62 3.50 21.35
N ARG A 330 -4.13 3.40 22.59
CA ARG A 330 -2.75 3.78 22.92
C ARG A 330 -1.72 2.89 22.24
N MET A 331 -1.95 1.57 22.27
CA MET A 331 -1.10 0.59 21.60
C MET A 331 -1.16 0.76 20.08
N ARG A 332 -2.36 1.00 19.53
CA ARG A 332 -2.56 1.25 18.12
C ARG A 332 -1.81 2.50 17.63
N ILE A 333 -1.86 3.61 18.39
CA ILE A 333 -1.11 4.83 18.06
C ILE A 333 0.40 4.59 18.18
N PHE A 334 0.84 3.82 19.17
CA PHE A 334 2.24 3.42 19.29
C PHE A 334 2.68 2.64 18.05
N GLY A 335 1.92 1.62 17.62
CA GLY A 335 2.18 0.88 16.39
C GLY A 335 2.19 1.78 15.15
N ALA A 336 1.24 2.72 15.05
CA ALA A 336 1.18 3.68 13.96
C ALA A 336 2.47 4.51 13.82
N LYS A 337 3.03 4.98 14.93
CA LYS A 337 4.28 5.75 14.93
C LYS A 337 5.46 4.95 14.40
N TRP A 338 5.56 3.65 14.74
CA TRP A 338 6.63 2.78 14.24
C TRP A 338 6.46 2.47 12.76
N MET A 339 5.24 2.20 12.29
CA MET A 339 4.97 2.01 10.87
C MET A 339 5.26 3.28 10.07
N LEU A 340 4.85 4.46 10.55
CA LEU A 340 5.19 5.74 9.92
C LEU A 340 6.70 5.97 9.88
N LEU A 341 7.40 5.72 10.98
CA LEU A 341 8.86 5.86 11.03
C LEU A 341 9.52 4.99 9.97
N LEU A 342 9.11 3.72 9.86
CA LEU A 342 9.63 2.83 8.81
C LEU A 342 9.38 3.39 7.42
N GLN A 343 8.15 3.84 7.11
CA GLN A 343 7.82 4.38 5.79
C GLN A 343 8.61 5.66 5.48
N VAL A 344 8.83 6.53 6.46
CA VAL A 344 9.68 7.73 6.31
C VAL A 344 11.13 7.34 6.04
N LEU A 345 11.69 6.37 6.77
CA LEU A 345 13.05 5.91 6.56
C LEU A 345 13.23 5.29 5.16
N ILE A 346 12.28 4.48 4.69
CA ILE A 346 12.30 3.92 3.33
C ILE A 346 12.22 5.05 2.30
N PHE A 347 11.31 6.01 2.47
CA PHE A 347 11.15 7.14 1.56
C PHE A 347 12.42 8.00 1.48
N LEU A 348 13.13 8.19 2.60
CA LEU A 348 14.38 8.95 2.64
C LEU A 348 15.55 8.19 2.02
N THR A 349 15.58 6.87 2.08
CA THR A 349 16.73 6.06 1.65
C THR A 349 16.52 5.34 0.31
N GLY A 350 15.39 5.57 -0.36
CA GLY A 350 15.08 4.95 -1.64
C GLY A 350 14.06 5.74 -2.45
N ASN A 351 13.87 5.36 -3.70
CA ASN A 351 12.92 5.97 -4.62
C ASN A 351 11.76 5.01 -4.92
N TYR A 352 10.85 4.84 -3.94
CA TYR A 352 9.67 3.95 -4.07
C TYR A 352 8.40 4.71 -4.45
N THR A 353 8.56 5.76 -5.25
CA THR A 353 7.46 6.50 -5.85
C THR A 353 6.49 7.10 -4.82
N PHE A 354 5.18 7.04 -5.08
CA PHE A 354 4.13 7.41 -4.13
C PHE A 354 3.73 6.27 -3.17
N PHE A 355 4.37 5.09 -3.26
CA PHE A 355 4.03 3.92 -2.43
C PHE A 355 4.11 4.22 -0.93
N ASN A 356 5.23 4.81 -0.49
CA ASN A 356 5.39 5.17 0.92
C ASN A 356 4.38 6.22 1.37
N LEU A 357 4.04 7.20 0.50
CA LEU A 357 3.02 8.21 0.80
C LEU A 357 1.65 7.55 1.00
N LEU A 358 1.31 6.55 0.18
CA LEU A 358 0.05 5.82 0.25
C LEU A 358 -0.01 4.96 1.53
N ALA A 359 1.08 4.28 1.88
CA ALA A 359 1.18 3.53 3.14
C ALA A 359 1.04 4.46 4.37
N MET A 360 1.70 5.62 4.35
CA MET A 360 1.56 6.64 5.40
C MET A 360 0.14 7.21 5.47
N ALA A 361 -0.50 7.45 4.33
CA ALA A 361 -1.90 7.91 4.27
C ALA A 361 -2.85 6.93 4.97
N MET A 362 -2.70 5.63 4.73
CA MET A 362 -3.52 4.61 5.39
C MET A 362 -3.32 4.57 6.91
N CYS A 363 -2.13 4.92 7.41
CA CYS A 363 -1.89 5.02 8.84
C CYS A 363 -2.80 6.07 9.51
N VAL A 364 -3.32 7.06 8.78
CA VAL A 364 -4.27 8.06 9.32
C VAL A 364 -5.47 7.39 9.99
N PHE A 365 -5.94 6.23 9.50
CA PHE A 365 -7.04 5.47 10.12
C PHE A 365 -6.70 4.81 11.47
N LEU A 366 -5.48 4.92 11.93
CA LEU A 366 -5.07 4.46 13.26
C LEU A 366 -5.28 5.54 14.34
N TRP A 367 -5.49 6.80 13.94
CA TRP A 367 -5.92 7.92 14.77
C TRP A 367 -7.44 8.08 14.73
N GLU A 368 -7.95 8.98 15.56
CA GLU A 368 -9.36 9.33 15.71
C GLU A 368 -9.54 10.84 15.52
N ASP A 369 -10.78 11.30 15.27
CA ASP A 369 -11.06 12.73 15.04
C ASP A 369 -10.48 13.65 16.11
N ARG A 370 -10.54 13.25 17.39
CA ARG A 370 -10.01 14.02 18.52
C ARG A 370 -8.50 14.31 18.43
N ASP A 371 -7.76 13.52 17.66
CA ASP A 371 -6.32 13.71 17.47
C ASP A 371 -6.04 14.85 16.47
N PHE A 372 -7.00 15.14 15.60
CA PHE A 372 -6.95 16.20 14.59
C PHE A 372 -7.76 17.44 14.96
N GLU A 373 -8.71 17.34 15.92
CA GLU A 373 -9.56 18.45 16.37
C GLU A 373 -8.77 19.62 16.98
N LEU A 374 -7.51 19.42 17.38
CA LEU A 374 -6.61 20.47 17.83
C LEU A 374 -6.19 21.44 16.70
N TRP A 375 -6.23 20.97 15.45
CA TRP A 375 -5.72 21.69 14.29
C TRP A 375 -6.78 21.95 13.23
N LEU A 376 -7.87 21.18 13.24
CA LEU A 376 -8.91 21.18 12.23
C LEU A 376 -10.29 21.20 12.87
N ASN A 377 -11.23 21.93 12.24
CA ASN A 377 -12.61 21.97 12.71
C ASN A 377 -13.31 20.62 12.52
N ARG A 378 -14.22 20.30 13.43
CA ARG A 378 -15.08 19.11 13.34
C ARG A 378 -15.81 19.07 12.01
N ARG A 379 -15.92 17.86 11.46
CA ARG A 379 -16.65 17.58 10.23
C ARG A 379 -17.87 16.69 10.51
N PRO A 380 -19.00 16.92 9.84
CA PRO A 380 -20.12 15.99 9.89
C PRO A 380 -19.73 14.67 9.20
N PRO A 381 -20.32 13.55 9.62
CA PRO A 381 -20.12 12.29 8.91
C PRO A 381 -20.61 12.41 7.45
N GLY A 382 -19.87 11.79 6.53
CA GLY A 382 -20.27 11.73 5.12
C GLY A 382 -21.58 10.98 4.92
N LYS A 383 -22.16 11.06 3.71
CA LYS A 383 -23.38 10.32 3.36
C LYS A 383 -23.17 8.82 3.55
N ALA A 384 -24.06 8.21 4.31
CA ALA A 384 -24.00 6.77 4.59
C ALA A 384 -24.18 5.91 3.32
N ILE A 385 -23.50 4.79 3.28
CA ILE A 385 -23.70 3.75 2.26
C ILE A 385 -24.81 2.80 2.75
N PRO A 386 -25.69 2.31 1.88
CA PRO A 386 -26.70 1.31 2.24
C PRO A 386 -26.06 0.07 2.87
N LYS A 387 -26.64 -0.42 3.96
CA LYS A 387 -26.11 -1.58 4.70
C LYS A 387 -25.84 -2.82 3.83
N PRO A 388 -26.73 -3.24 2.88
CA PRO A 388 -26.47 -4.42 2.06
C PRO A 388 -25.26 -4.23 1.14
N VAL A 389 -25.06 -3.04 0.56
CA VAL A 389 -23.87 -2.73 -0.27
C VAL A 389 -22.62 -2.83 0.57
N LEU A 390 -22.63 -2.24 1.77
CA LEU A 390 -21.47 -2.28 2.67
C LEU A 390 -21.18 -3.71 3.13
N ALA A 391 -22.20 -4.53 3.40
CA ALA A 391 -22.03 -5.93 3.74
C ALA A 391 -21.43 -6.75 2.59
N ALA A 392 -21.92 -6.54 1.36
CA ALA A 392 -21.37 -7.19 0.16
C ALA A 392 -19.90 -6.85 -0.07
N VAL A 393 -19.55 -5.55 -0.02
CA VAL A 393 -18.16 -5.09 -0.17
C VAL A 393 -17.27 -5.65 0.94
N THR A 394 -17.74 -5.64 2.19
CA THR A 394 -17.00 -6.20 3.33
C THR A 394 -16.77 -7.70 3.15
N GLY A 395 -17.80 -8.45 2.78
CA GLY A 395 -17.70 -9.89 2.49
C GLY A 395 -16.68 -10.16 1.38
N LEU A 396 -16.78 -9.42 0.26
CA LEU A 396 -15.86 -9.56 -0.87
C LEU A 396 -14.41 -9.30 -0.46
N VAL A 397 -14.14 -8.16 0.19
CA VAL A 397 -12.78 -7.76 0.59
C VAL A 397 -12.17 -8.73 1.60
N LEU A 398 -12.97 -9.20 2.58
CA LEU A 398 -12.46 -10.15 3.56
C LEU A 398 -12.23 -11.53 2.94
N THR A 399 -13.15 -12.03 2.10
CA THR A 399 -13.00 -13.34 1.43
C THR A 399 -11.77 -13.37 0.54
N ILE A 400 -11.61 -12.39 -0.35
CA ILE A 400 -10.44 -12.33 -1.25
C ILE A 400 -9.16 -12.09 -0.44
N GLY A 401 -9.19 -11.16 0.53
CA GLY A 401 -8.03 -10.83 1.35
C GLY A 401 -7.53 -12.02 2.19
N LEU A 402 -8.44 -12.80 2.77
CA LEU A 402 -8.10 -14.04 3.49
C LEU A 402 -7.60 -15.12 2.51
N GLY A 403 -8.25 -15.28 1.35
CA GLY A 403 -7.81 -16.21 0.31
C GLY A 403 -6.37 -15.94 -0.12
N ARG A 404 -6.07 -14.69 -0.45
CA ARG A 404 -4.69 -14.26 -0.80
C ARG A 404 -3.68 -14.51 0.31
N MET A 405 -4.07 -14.28 1.57
CA MET A 405 -3.20 -14.60 2.71
C MET A 405 -2.96 -16.11 2.83
N ILE A 406 -3.99 -16.92 2.76
CA ILE A 406 -3.88 -18.38 2.82
C ILE A 406 -2.96 -18.89 1.71
N GLU A 407 -3.17 -18.47 0.46
CA GLU A 407 -2.30 -18.81 -0.67
C GLU A 407 -0.85 -18.39 -0.45
N THR A 408 -0.60 -17.21 0.15
CA THR A 408 0.75 -16.75 0.47
C THR A 408 1.46 -17.68 1.49
N PHE A 409 0.72 -18.22 2.46
CA PHE A 409 1.31 -19.08 3.49
C PHE A 409 1.35 -20.56 3.11
N SER A 410 0.37 -21.05 2.34
CA SER A 410 0.33 -22.44 1.87
C SER A 410 1.28 -22.69 0.70
N GLY A 411 1.57 -21.64 -0.09
CA GLY A 411 2.30 -21.75 -1.35
C GLY A 411 1.48 -22.37 -2.49
N GLU A 412 0.22 -22.74 -2.23
CA GLU A 412 -0.66 -23.43 -3.18
C GLU A 412 -2.04 -22.77 -3.26
N PRO A 413 -2.72 -22.86 -4.42
CA PRO A 413 -4.09 -22.39 -4.58
C PRO A 413 -5.07 -23.18 -3.70
N VAL A 414 -5.99 -22.49 -3.03
CA VAL A 414 -7.01 -23.10 -2.17
C VAL A 414 -8.42 -22.84 -2.74
N GLU A 415 -9.04 -23.89 -3.27
CA GLU A 415 -10.42 -23.78 -3.78
C GLU A 415 -11.47 -23.75 -2.65
N PRO A 416 -12.60 -23.03 -2.79
CA PRO A 416 -13.01 -22.24 -3.98
C PRO A 416 -12.44 -20.80 -4.00
N LEU A 417 -11.59 -20.43 -3.03
CA LEU A 417 -11.05 -19.08 -2.90
C LEU A 417 -10.20 -18.67 -4.10
N HIS A 418 -9.40 -19.60 -4.63
CA HIS A 418 -8.57 -19.36 -5.80
C HIS A 418 -9.39 -18.96 -7.04
N THR A 419 -10.50 -19.63 -7.28
CA THR A 419 -11.42 -19.27 -8.37
C THR A 419 -11.96 -17.85 -8.22
N ILE A 420 -12.37 -17.44 -7.00
CA ILE A 420 -12.83 -16.07 -6.75
C ILE A 420 -11.71 -15.06 -6.99
N VAL A 421 -10.50 -15.35 -6.47
CA VAL A 421 -9.30 -14.51 -6.65
C VAL A 421 -8.99 -14.34 -8.13
N LYS A 422 -9.00 -15.41 -8.92
CA LYS A 422 -8.70 -15.40 -10.37
C LYS A 422 -9.67 -14.49 -11.15
N TYR A 423 -10.97 -14.61 -10.91
CA TYR A 423 -11.97 -13.80 -11.62
C TYR A 423 -11.99 -12.33 -11.18
N THR A 424 -11.53 -12.02 -9.97
CA THR A 424 -11.46 -10.64 -9.48
C THR A 424 -10.10 -9.98 -9.71
N ALA A 425 -9.06 -10.74 -10.03
CA ALA A 425 -7.70 -10.24 -10.24
C ALA A 425 -7.61 -9.09 -11.25
N PRO A 426 -8.30 -9.11 -12.42
CA PRO A 426 -8.22 -8.02 -13.38
C PRO A 426 -8.77 -6.68 -12.86
N LEU A 427 -9.56 -6.68 -11.80
CA LEU A 427 -10.13 -5.47 -11.19
C LEU A 427 -9.19 -4.84 -10.16
N GLU A 428 -8.15 -5.54 -9.72
CA GLU A 428 -7.16 -5.09 -8.74
C GLU A 428 -7.75 -4.50 -7.43
N ILE A 429 -8.98 -4.93 -7.07
CA ILE A 429 -9.71 -4.40 -5.90
C ILE A 429 -9.27 -5.01 -4.57
N VAL A 430 -8.60 -6.17 -4.58
CA VAL A 430 -7.95 -6.79 -3.42
C VAL A 430 -6.71 -7.54 -3.87
N ASN A 431 -5.53 -7.18 -3.37
CA ASN A 431 -4.25 -7.65 -3.87
C ASN A 431 -3.41 -8.35 -2.81
N SER A 432 -2.37 -9.08 -3.24
CA SER A 432 -1.28 -9.57 -2.39
C SER A 432 -0.13 -8.58 -2.36
N TYR A 433 0.51 -8.46 -1.21
CA TYR A 433 1.64 -7.58 -1.02
C TYR A 433 2.83 -8.38 -0.48
N GLY A 434 4.03 -8.08 -0.95
CA GLY A 434 5.24 -8.80 -0.54
C GLY A 434 6.48 -8.24 -1.22
N LEU A 435 6.89 -7.05 -0.81
CA LEU A 435 8.08 -6.41 -1.38
C LEU A 435 9.37 -6.99 -0.79
N PHE A 436 10.37 -7.16 -1.67
CA PHE A 436 11.70 -7.62 -1.29
C PHE A 436 11.72 -8.95 -0.52
N ALA A 437 10.89 -9.89 -0.96
CA ALA A 437 10.91 -11.25 -0.43
C ALA A 437 12.32 -11.87 -0.51
N MET A 438 13.01 -11.65 -1.63
CA MET A 438 14.41 -12.00 -1.83
C MET A 438 15.23 -10.72 -2.02
N MET A 439 16.43 -10.68 -1.42
CA MET A 439 17.34 -9.54 -1.54
C MET A 439 18.38 -9.81 -2.61
N THR A 440 18.50 -8.87 -3.55
CA THR A 440 19.62 -8.89 -4.50
C THR A 440 20.93 -8.54 -3.78
N THR A 441 21.95 -9.36 -3.96
CA THR A 441 23.28 -9.16 -3.36
C THR A 441 24.32 -8.65 -4.35
N GLN A 442 23.92 -8.52 -5.61
CA GLN A 442 24.69 -7.92 -6.71
C GLN A 442 23.82 -6.89 -7.40
N ARG A 443 24.42 -5.94 -8.09
CA ARG A 443 23.71 -4.94 -8.87
C ARG A 443 24.13 -5.01 -10.34
N PRO A 444 23.51 -5.89 -11.13
CA PRO A 444 23.69 -5.81 -12.57
C PRO A 444 23.01 -4.54 -13.11
N GLU A 445 23.68 -3.87 -14.06
CA GLU A 445 23.18 -2.67 -14.74
C GLU A 445 23.43 -2.78 -16.24
N ILE A 446 22.39 -2.49 -17.00
CA ILE A 446 22.42 -2.48 -18.45
C ILE A 446 22.81 -1.10 -18.94
N ILE A 447 23.88 -0.98 -19.74
CA ILE A 447 24.26 0.22 -20.45
C ILE A 447 23.89 0.02 -21.93
N VAL A 448 22.94 0.80 -22.41
CA VAL A 448 22.47 0.76 -23.79
C VAL A 448 23.31 1.73 -24.62
N GLU A 449 23.83 1.27 -25.74
CA GLU A 449 24.69 2.04 -26.62
C GLU A 449 24.17 1.99 -28.06
N GLY A 450 24.32 3.11 -28.75
CA GLY A 450 24.07 3.19 -30.18
C GLY A 450 25.37 3.43 -30.96
N SER A 451 25.35 3.13 -32.24
CA SER A 451 26.43 3.39 -33.19
C SER A 451 25.91 3.76 -34.57
N MET A 452 26.63 4.62 -35.28
CA MET A 452 26.36 4.98 -36.69
C MET A 452 27.15 4.12 -37.67
N ASP A 453 28.25 3.50 -37.22
CA ASP A 453 29.24 2.80 -38.08
C ASP A 453 29.45 1.32 -37.63
N GLY A 454 28.96 0.93 -36.45
CA GLY A 454 29.19 -0.36 -35.82
C GLY A 454 30.51 -0.45 -35.05
N GLU A 455 31.34 0.57 -35.06
CA GLU A 455 32.65 0.63 -34.42
C GLU A 455 32.65 1.60 -33.23
N THR A 456 32.15 2.83 -33.44
CA THR A 456 32.09 3.88 -32.42
C THR A 456 30.78 3.82 -31.67
N TRP A 457 30.84 3.44 -30.39
CA TRP A 457 29.67 3.27 -29.53
C TRP A 457 29.49 4.44 -28.57
N ARG A 458 28.25 4.93 -28.43
CA ARG A 458 27.88 6.01 -27.51
C ARG A 458 26.72 5.57 -26.64
N ALA A 459 26.88 5.72 -25.30
CA ALA A 459 25.88 5.33 -24.33
C ALA A 459 24.71 6.31 -24.27
N TYR A 460 23.48 5.79 -24.21
CA TYR A 460 22.30 6.54 -23.83
C TYR A 460 22.26 6.77 -22.33
N SER A 461 22.01 8.00 -21.92
CA SER A 461 21.91 8.35 -20.49
C SER A 461 20.46 8.27 -20.01
N PHE A 462 20.23 7.51 -18.95
CA PHE A 462 18.94 7.45 -18.26
C PHE A 462 18.86 8.54 -17.18
N ARG A 463 17.63 8.95 -16.82
CA ARG A 463 17.43 10.07 -15.89
C ARG A 463 17.80 9.74 -14.46
N TYR A 464 17.49 8.54 -13.98
CA TYR A 464 17.58 8.18 -12.56
C TYR A 464 18.39 6.92 -12.28
N LYS A 465 18.40 5.93 -13.18
CA LYS A 465 19.22 4.73 -12.98
C LYS A 465 20.71 5.02 -13.02
N PRO A 466 21.57 4.23 -12.36
CA PRO A 466 23.01 4.31 -12.49
C PRO A 466 23.50 4.19 -13.94
N GLY A 467 24.54 4.92 -14.26
CA GLY A 467 25.19 4.93 -15.58
C GLY A 467 26.61 5.49 -15.47
N ASP A 468 26.79 6.81 -15.57
CA ASP A 468 28.07 7.46 -15.32
C ASP A 468 28.51 7.27 -13.86
N LEU A 469 29.77 6.86 -13.67
CA LEU A 469 30.35 6.56 -12.36
C LEU A 469 30.47 7.80 -11.47
N GLY A 470 30.74 8.98 -12.05
CA GLY A 470 30.84 10.26 -11.34
C GLY A 470 29.48 10.85 -10.95
N ARG A 471 28.40 10.35 -11.53
CA ARG A 471 27.06 10.88 -11.31
C ARG A 471 26.48 10.40 -9.98
N PRO A 472 26.08 11.33 -9.08
CA PRO A 472 25.45 10.93 -7.82
C PRO A 472 24.08 10.30 -8.06
N PRO A 473 23.68 9.31 -7.22
CA PRO A 473 22.33 8.78 -7.21
C PRO A 473 21.30 9.90 -7.01
N ARG A 474 20.25 9.93 -7.83
CA ARG A 474 19.26 11.02 -7.86
C ARG A 474 18.01 10.69 -7.06
N TRP A 475 17.36 11.71 -6.53
CA TRP A 475 16.05 11.62 -5.93
C TRP A 475 14.98 11.71 -7.03
N ALA A 476 14.11 10.71 -7.11
CA ALA A 476 12.99 10.66 -8.06
C ALA A 476 11.63 10.78 -7.36
N ALA A 477 11.47 10.14 -6.18
CA ALA A 477 10.20 10.10 -5.48
C ALA A 477 9.65 11.52 -5.17
N PRO A 478 8.33 11.75 -5.31
CA PRO A 478 7.27 10.78 -5.54
C PRO A 478 7.00 10.41 -7.01
N HIS A 479 7.76 10.97 -7.97
CA HIS A 479 7.69 10.57 -9.38
C HIS A 479 8.16 9.12 -9.55
N GLN A 480 7.53 8.40 -10.47
CA GLN A 480 7.92 7.04 -10.84
C GLN A 480 8.48 7.03 -12.26
N PRO A 481 9.80 6.99 -12.44
CA PRO A 481 10.42 6.81 -13.76
C PRO A 481 10.33 5.34 -14.17
N ARG A 482 9.27 4.99 -14.89
CA ARG A 482 8.88 3.59 -15.16
C ARG A 482 9.89 2.85 -16.01
N LEU A 483 10.48 3.49 -17.01
CA LEU A 483 11.54 2.89 -17.82
C LEU A 483 12.79 2.59 -16.97
N ASP A 484 13.25 3.53 -16.14
CA ASP A 484 14.42 3.34 -15.27
C ASP A 484 14.19 2.18 -14.27
N TRP A 485 12.97 2.02 -13.76
CA TRP A 485 12.58 0.90 -12.90
C TRP A 485 12.60 -0.44 -13.66
N GLN A 486 12.02 -0.49 -14.85
CA GLN A 486 12.00 -1.72 -15.65
C GLN A 486 13.40 -2.15 -16.09
N MET A 487 14.31 -1.21 -16.34
CA MET A 487 15.70 -1.51 -16.65
C MET A 487 16.41 -2.27 -15.53
N TRP A 488 16.07 -1.99 -14.26
CA TRP A 488 16.62 -2.75 -13.13
C TRP A 488 16.10 -4.19 -13.12
N PHE A 489 14.80 -4.41 -13.37
CA PHE A 489 14.24 -5.76 -13.46
C PHE A 489 14.83 -6.52 -14.65
N ALA A 490 14.96 -5.88 -15.81
CA ALA A 490 15.56 -6.50 -16.98
C ALA A 490 17.00 -6.95 -16.72
N ALA A 491 17.78 -6.18 -15.95
CA ALA A 491 19.16 -6.53 -15.62
C ALA A 491 19.29 -7.78 -14.74
N LEU A 492 18.22 -8.19 -14.02
CA LEU A 492 18.19 -9.40 -13.20
C LEU A 492 18.03 -10.70 -14.02
N GLY A 493 17.59 -10.59 -15.27
CA GLY A 493 17.40 -11.70 -16.21
C GLY A 493 18.21 -11.50 -17.49
N ASN A 494 17.63 -11.89 -18.60
CA ASN A 494 18.22 -11.72 -19.92
C ASN A 494 17.21 -11.09 -20.90
N TYR A 495 17.68 -10.59 -22.05
CA TYR A 495 16.82 -9.88 -23.01
C TYR A 495 15.71 -10.76 -23.60
N ARG A 496 15.85 -12.09 -23.60
CA ARG A 496 14.83 -13.01 -24.12
C ARG A 496 13.64 -13.14 -23.18
N GLU A 497 13.88 -12.97 -21.90
CA GLU A 497 12.84 -12.93 -20.85
C GLU A 497 12.18 -11.55 -20.73
N ASN A 498 12.73 -10.55 -21.43
CA ASN A 498 12.28 -9.16 -21.41
C ASN A 498 11.98 -8.65 -22.82
N PRO A 499 10.91 -9.12 -23.51
CA PRO A 499 10.57 -8.71 -24.87
C PRO A 499 10.42 -7.21 -25.05
N TRP A 500 9.92 -6.51 -24.03
CA TRP A 500 9.81 -5.05 -24.02
C TRP A 500 11.17 -4.36 -24.23
N PHE A 501 12.28 -4.97 -23.77
CA PHE A 501 13.63 -4.41 -23.95
C PHE A 501 14.07 -4.48 -25.42
N VAL A 502 13.70 -5.55 -26.13
CA VAL A 502 13.94 -5.69 -27.56
C VAL A 502 13.17 -4.61 -28.33
N ASN A 503 11.90 -4.38 -27.95
CA ASN A 503 11.10 -3.29 -28.53
C ASN A 503 11.70 -1.90 -28.23
N PHE A 504 12.23 -1.69 -27.01
CA PHE A 504 12.93 -0.47 -26.67
C PHE A 504 14.14 -0.24 -27.61
N ALA A 505 14.96 -1.26 -27.86
CA ALA A 505 16.09 -1.19 -28.80
C ALA A 505 15.60 -0.92 -30.25
N LEU A 506 14.50 -1.56 -30.66
CA LEU A 506 13.87 -1.30 -31.97
C LEU A 506 13.44 0.17 -32.09
N LYS A 507 12.76 0.72 -31.07
CA LYS A 507 12.32 2.12 -31.09
C LYS A 507 13.46 3.12 -31.12
N LEU A 508 14.61 2.80 -30.52
CA LEU A 508 15.83 3.61 -30.67
C LEU A 508 16.36 3.56 -32.10
N LEU A 509 16.39 2.38 -32.75
CA LEU A 509 16.78 2.21 -34.14
C LEU A 509 15.83 2.91 -35.13
N GLU A 510 14.52 2.96 -34.81
CA GLU A 510 13.51 3.71 -35.55
C GLU A 510 13.63 5.24 -35.32
N GLY A 511 14.36 5.65 -34.29
CA GLY A 511 14.53 7.05 -33.91
C GLY A 511 13.29 7.68 -33.29
N SER A 512 12.43 6.88 -32.61
CA SER A 512 11.20 7.38 -31.96
C SER A 512 11.49 8.57 -31.03
N PRO A 513 10.89 9.74 -31.29
CA PRO A 513 11.07 10.91 -30.41
C PRO A 513 10.49 10.69 -29.02
N GLU A 514 9.36 9.98 -28.92
CA GLU A 514 8.63 9.69 -27.70
C GLU A 514 9.47 8.82 -26.76
N VAL A 515 10.12 7.79 -27.29
CA VAL A 515 11.00 6.89 -26.53
C VAL A 515 12.29 7.60 -26.12
N ARG A 516 12.90 8.36 -27.04
CA ARG A 516 14.07 9.20 -26.69
C ARG A 516 13.75 10.23 -25.62
N GLY A 517 12.53 10.76 -25.62
CA GLY A 517 12.04 11.68 -24.58
C GLY A 517 12.00 11.10 -23.17
N LEU A 518 12.01 9.77 -23.02
CA LEU A 518 12.13 9.11 -21.72
C LEU A 518 13.56 9.18 -21.14
N LEU A 519 14.57 9.32 -22.00
CA LEU A 519 15.98 9.36 -21.65
C LEU A 519 16.39 10.78 -21.21
N GLU A 520 17.53 10.89 -20.54
CA GLU A 520 18.10 12.19 -20.16
C GLU A 520 18.80 12.86 -21.34
N ALA A 521 19.58 12.08 -22.08
CA ALA A 521 20.33 12.56 -23.23
C ALA A 521 20.36 11.52 -24.35
N ASP A 522 20.16 12.02 -25.57
CA ASP A 522 20.36 11.31 -26.81
C ASP A 522 21.74 11.67 -27.39
N PRO A 523 22.69 10.71 -27.48
CA PRO A 523 24.05 10.99 -27.95
C PRO A 523 24.14 11.28 -29.46
N PHE A 524 23.02 11.13 -30.19
CA PHE A 524 22.98 11.31 -31.66
C PHE A 524 22.23 12.56 -32.11
N GLY A 525 21.79 13.42 -31.15
CA GLY A 525 21.15 14.70 -31.46
C GLY A 525 19.89 14.56 -32.31
N GLY A 526 19.09 13.51 -32.07
CA GLY A 526 17.83 13.26 -32.78
C GLY A 526 17.96 12.36 -34.00
N LYS A 527 19.16 11.93 -34.41
CA LYS A 527 19.34 10.97 -35.49
C LYS A 527 19.18 9.54 -34.97
N ALA A 528 18.59 8.68 -35.78
CA ALA A 528 18.51 7.25 -35.47
C ALA A 528 19.90 6.59 -35.64
N PRO A 529 20.36 5.77 -34.68
CA PRO A 529 21.57 4.99 -34.84
C PRO A 529 21.35 3.86 -35.84
N GLN A 530 22.40 3.39 -36.50
CA GLN A 530 22.32 2.22 -37.38
C GLN A 530 22.34 0.90 -36.59
N TYR A 531 23.00 0.94 -35.45
CA TYR A 531 23.15 -0.22 -34.56
C TYR A 531 22.90 0.17 -33.11
N VAL A 532 22.31 -0.77 -32.35
CA VAL A 532 22.13 -0.71 -30.90
C VAL A 532 22.69 -1.98 -30.29
N ARG A 533 23.40 -1.85 -29.18
CA ARG A 533 23.82 -2.97 -28.31
C ARG A 533 23.55 -2.63 -26.86
N ALA A 534 23.63 -3.61 -25.99
CA ALA A 534 23.59 -3.38 -24.55
C ALA A 534 24.66 -4.20 -23.85
N GLU A 535 25.43 -3.53 -23.00
CA GLU A 535 26.44 -4.17 -22.14
C GLU A 535 25.93 -4.31 -20.72
N LEU A 536 26.32 -5.37 -20.03
CA LEU A 536 26.00 -5.67 -18.66
C LEU A 536 27.21 -5.46 -17.78
N PHE A 537 27.04 -4.73 -16.69
CA PHE A 537 28.07 -4.46 -15.69
C PHE A 537 27.55 -4.78 -14.30
N ASP A 538 28.44 -5.20 -13.40
CA ASP A 538 28.17 -5.18 -11.96
C ASP A 538 28.57 -3.84 -11.37
N TYR A 539 27.61 -3.14 -10.80
CA TYR A 539 27.81 -1.87 -10.12
C TYR A 539 27.86 -2.04 -8.62
N SER A 540 28.67 -1.26 -7.94
CA SER A 540 28.63 -1.10 -6.49
C SER A 540 28.98 0.32 -6.09
N PHE A 541 28.57 0.73 -4.88
CA PHE A 541 28.98 2.03 -4.36
C PHE A 541 30.48 2.04 -4.08
N THR A 542 31.11 3.19 -4.33
CA THR A 542 32.42 3.50 -3.79
C THR A 542 32.33 3.69 -2.27
N ASN A 543 33.44 3.39 -1.57
CA ASN A 543 33.58 3.83 -0.19
C ASN A 543 34.03 5.30 -0.09
N GLY A 544 34.05 5.86 1.12
CA GLY A 544 34.41 7.27 1.33
C GLY A 544 35.82 7.64 0.90
N GLU A 545 36.78 6.70 0.94
CA GLU A 545 38.17 6.91 0.49
C GLU A 545 38.26 6.86 -1.04
N GLU A 546 37.68 5.84 -1.66
CA GLU A 546 37.59 5.70 -3.13
C GLU A 546 36.95 6.93 -3.75
N ARG A 547 35.84 7.41 -3.18
CA ARG A 547 35.16 8.60 -3.67
C ARG A 547 36.00 9.85 -3.57
N ARG A 548 36.76 10.04 -2.48
CA ARG A 548 37.66 11.21 -2.36
C ARG A 548 38.80 11.18 -3.38
N LYS A 549 39.29 9.98 -3.73
CA LYS A 549 40.36 9.81 -4.71
C LYS A 549 39.89 9.98 -6.14
N THR A 550 38.73 9.44 -6.49
CA THR A 550 38.26 9.36 -7.89
C THR A 550 37.16 10.36 -8.26
N GLY A 551 36.45 10.91 -7.26
CA GLY A 551 35.24 11.70 -7.48
C GLY A 551 33.99 10.83 -7.77
N ASN A 552 34.15 9.53 -7.94
CA ASN A 552 33.09 8.62 -8.36
C ASN A 552 32.19 8.19 -7.20
N TRP A 553 30.91 8.09 -7.47
CA TRP A 553 29.91 7.51 -6.56
C TRP A 553 29.79 6.00 -6.74
N TRP A 554 30.09 5.52 -7.93
CA TRP A 554 29.99 4.15 -8.36
C TRP A 554 31.31 3.59 -8.85
N LYS A 555 31.46 2.29 -8.74
CA LYS A 555 32.43 1.48 -9.44
C LYS A 555 31.71 0.36 -10.18
N ARG A 556 32.27 -0.12 -11.27
CA ARG A 556 31.69 -1.17 -12.10
C ARG A 556 32.71 -2.15 -12.63
N GLU A 557 32.27 -3.36 -12.85
CA GLU A 557 33.02 -4.43 -13.50
C GLU A 557 32.20 -4.97 -14.67
N ALA A 558 32.86 -5.24 -15.79
CA ALA A 558 32.17 -5.75 -16.98
C ALA A 558 31.75 -7.22 -16.76
N ARG A 559 30.49 -7.53 -17.11
CA ARG A 559 29.98 -8.93 -17.12
C ARG A 559 29.86 -9.52 -18.53
N GLY A 560 29.73 -8.68 -19.55
CA GLY A 560 29.57 -9.08 -20.94
C GLY A 560 28.43 -8.37 -21.65
N LEU A 561 27.97 -8.94 -22.75
CA LEU A 561 26.86 -8.37 -23.52
C LEU A 561 25.52 -8.83 -22.96
N TYR A 562 24.62 -7.88 -22.72
CA TYR A 562 23.21 -8.15 -22.44
C TYR A 562 22.44 -8.37 -23.76
N LEU A 563 22.60 -7.45 -24.75
CA LEU A 563 22.07 -7.56 -26.09
C LEU A 563 23.23 -7.39 -27.08
N PRO A 564 23.48 -8.36 -28.01
CA PRO A 564 24.49 -8.19 -29.05
C PRO A 564 24.14 -7.00 -29.97
N ALA A 565 25.13 -6.52 -30.72
CA ALA A 565 24.90 -5.44 -31.67
C ALA A 565 23.89 -5.87 -32.74
N VAL A 566 22.80 -5.11 -32.85
CA VAL A 566 21.69 -5.37 -33.77
C VAL A 566 21.36 -4.12 -34.58
N GLY A 567 21.07 -4.30 -35.86
CA GLY A 567 20.47 -3.26 -36.69
C GLY A 567 18.99 -3.51 -36.92
N LEU A 568 18.29 -2.57 -37.53
CA LEU A 568 16.83 -2.58 -37.69
C LEU A 568 16.28 -3.89 -38.30
N LYS A 569 16.95 -4.43 -39.33
CA LYS A 569 16.54 -5.70 -39.98
C LYS A 569 16.72 -6.94 -39.08
N ALA A 570 17.64 -6.91 -38.14
CA ALA A 570 17.91 -8.05 -37.26
C ALA A 570 16.92 -8.07 -36.09
N VAL A 571 16.58 -6.90 -35.52
CA VAL A 571 15.63 -6.78 -34.41
C VAL A 571 14.23 -7.21 -34.83
N SER A 572 13.77 -6.80 -36.02
CA SER A 572 12.45 -7.20 -36.57
C SER A 572 12.31 -8.72 -36.74
N ARG A 573 13.43 -9.44 -36.94
CA ARG A 573 13.42 -10.94 -37.01
C ARG A 573 13.45 -11.58 -35.61
N LEU A 574 14.09 -10.96 -34.61
CA LEU A 574 14.11 -11.44 -33.24
C LEU A 574 12.72 -11.36 -32.59
N ASP A 575 11.99 -10.30 -32.87
CA ASP A 575 10.62 -10.10 -32.41
C ASP A 575 9.65 -11.17 -32.97
N ILE A 576 9.74 -11.46 -34.26
CA ILE A 576 8.92 -12.51 -34.90
C ILE A 576 9.19 -13.91 -34.31
N ASN A 577 10.42 -14.21 -33.91
CA ASN A 577 10.77 -15.51 -33.31
C ASN A 577 10.36 -15.62 -31.84
N ALA A 578 10.35 -14.54 -31.09
CA ALA A 578 9.84 -14.49 -29.71
C ALA A 578 8.31 -14.72 -29.67
N LEU A 579 7.57 -14.17 -30.64
CA LEU A 579 6.12 -14.36 -30.76
C LEU A 579 5.71 -15.76 -31.25
N LYS A 580 6.60 -16.48 -31.96
CA LYS A 580 6.32 -17.85 -32.44
C LYS A 580 6.58 -18.94 -31.41
N ASN A 581 7.28 -18.64 -30.30
CA ASN A 581 7.65 -19.61 -29.27
C ASN A 581 6.88 -19.41 -27.94
N GLN A 582 5.87 -18.53 -27.90
CA GLN A 582 4.82 -18.42 -26.87
C GLN A 582 3.52 -19.08 -27.38
#